data_3deabaf0f7f2550c54c23f9d7d227afb
#
_entry.id   3deabaf0f7f2550c54c23f9d7d227afb
#
_cell.length_a   1.000
_cell.length_b   1.000
_cell.length_c   1.000
_cell.angle_alpha   90.00
_cell.angle_beta   90.00
_cell.angle_gamma   90.00
#
_symmetry.space_group_name_H-M   'P 1'
#
loop_
_entity.id
_entity.type
_entity.pdbx_description
1 polymer ?
#
loop_
_entity_poly.entity_id
_entity_poly.type
_entity_poly.pdbx_seq_one_letter_code
_entity_poly.pdbx_strand_id
1 'polypeptide(L)'
;MTHPVWNRVERFVEPFHDTGRELLPTNAWSFIWYFAKQAKWPFIALLIVGGLVGAVDAALYWGVGWLIDILDASSPTALFTDYWPELVAFGALLLVVRALVMIGAAIVEQQVIVPRFYTMVRWQSFRRVIEQPYEFYQDDFAGRIATKIMQAGESVGDFIVTSLQSLWSFVTFVLLTLAVLTTLDWRMGIVVGVWAAGYAVIVRFLLPRLRAAGKNNANERSVLNGRMVDI
;
A
#
# COMPACT_ATOMS: atom_id res chain seq x y z
N MET A 1 -6.65 -5.96 28.21
CA MET A 1 -6.33 -4.63 28.78
C MET A 1 -5.67 -3.82 27.67
N THR A 2 -6.41 -2.94 27.00
CA THR A 2 -5.90 -2.15 25.88
C THR A 2 -5.27 -0.87 26.43
N HIS A 3 -4.01 -0.65 26.07
CA HIS A 3 -3.23 0.53 26.50
C HIS A 3 -3.92 1.81 25.98
N PRO A 4 -4.03 2.91 26.77
CA PRO A 4 -4.80 4.11 26.40
C PRO A 4 -4.33 4.80 25.10
N VAL A 5 -3.09 4.58 24.69
CA VAL A 5 -2.53 5.08 23.42
C VAL A 5 -3.18 4.38 22.21
N TRP A 6 -3.37 3.07 22.28
CA TRP A 6 -3.98 2.29 21.21
C TRP A 6 -5.45 2.66 20.98
N ASN A 7 -6.20 2.93 22.04
CA ASN A 7 -7.59 3.37 21.94
C ASN A 7 -7.78 4.71 21.18
N ARG A 8 -6.77 5.58 21.16
CA ARG A 8 -6.82 6.82 20.36
C ARG A 8 -6.55 6.57 18.90
N VAL A 9 -5.57 5.73 18.60
CA VAL A 9 -5.18 5.37 17.22
C VAL A 9 -6.31 4.56 16.55
N GLU A 10 -6.96 3.72 17.32
CA GLU A 10 -8.07 2.91 16.86
C GLU A 10 -9.35 3.70 16.52
N ARG A 11 -9.56 4.89 17.03
CA ARG A 11 -10.77 5.72 16.78
C ARG A 11 -10.83 6.37 15.40
N PHE A 12 -9.77 6.29 14.60
CA PHE A 12 -9.75 6.90 13.25
C PHE A 12 -10.68 6.22 12.23
N VAL A 13 -11.06 4.97 12.46
CA VAL A 13 -12.08 4.27 11.67
C VAL A 13 -13.09 3.67 12.63
N GLU A 14 -14.35 4.01 12.50
CA GLU A 14 -15.45 3.39 13.24
C GLU A 14 -16.09 2.29 12.39
N PRO A 15 -15.78 1.01 12.67
CA PRO A 15 -16.19 -0.10 11.81
C PRO A 15 -17.70 -0.28 11.73
N PHE A 16 -18.40 0.06 12.81
CA PHE A 16 -19.83 -0.18 12.98
C PHE A 16 -20.70 1.06 12.74
N HIS A 17 -20.13 2.08 12.08
CA HIS A 17 -20.88 3.28 11.74
C HIS A 17 -22.07 2.95 10.85
N ASP A 18 -23.23 3.51 11.24
CA ASP A 18 -24.47 3.35 10.49
C ASP A 18 -24.52 4.35 9.33
N THR A 19 -24.32 3.87 8.13
CA THR A 19 -24.41 4.70 6.90
C THR A 19 -25.85 4.88 6.38
N GLY A 20 -26.85 4.49 7.15
CA GLY A 20 -28.25 4.57 6.74
C GLY A 20 -28.60 3.59 5.61
N ARG A 21 -29.65 3.89 4.84
CA ARG A 21 -30.13 3.05 3.73
C ARG A 21 -29.50 3.38 2.37
N GLU A 22 -28.29 3.94 2.34
CA GLU A 22 -27.61 4.20 1.07
C GLU A 22 -27.29 2.88 0.34
N LEU A 23 -27.69 2.77 -0.91
CA LEU A 23 -27.35 1.61 -1.75
C LEU A 23 -25.84 1.56 -1.99
N LEU A 24 -25.23 0.40 -1.75
CA LEU A 24 -23.83 0.20 -2.09
C LEU A 24 -23.66 0.31 -3.62
N PRO A 25 -22.60 0.99 -4.08
CA PRO A 25 -22.34 1.12 -5.50
C PRO A 25 -22.10 -0.25 -6.15
N THR A 26 -22.68 -0.46 -7.33
CA THR A 26 -22.55 -1.71 -8.11
C THR A 26 -21.24 -1.79 -8.89
N ASN A 27 -20.63 -0.63 -9.19
CA ASN A 27 -19.34 -0.56 -9.89
C ASN A 27 -18.19 -0.72 -8.90
N ALA A 28 -17.21 -1.57 -9.21
CA ALA A 28 -16.05 -1.85 -8.36
C ALA A 28 -15.27 -0.58 -7.95
N TRP A 29 -15.05 0.36 -8.86
CA TRP A 29 -14.36 1.62 -8.53
C TRP A 29 -15.16 2.51 -7.58
N SER A 30 -16.45 2.65 -7.82
CA SER A 30 -17.35 3.42 -6.95
C SER A 30 -17.48 2.77 -5.58
N PHE A 31 -17.45 1.44 -5.51
CA PHE A 31 -17.47 0.66 -4.28
C PHE A 31 -16.19 0.90 -3.45
N ILE A 32 -15.01 0.76 -4.07
CA ILE A 32 -13.73 1.03 -3.42
C ILE A 32 -13.68 2.47 -2.91
N TRP A 33 -14.10 3.43 -3.75
CA TRP A 33 -14.09 4.85 -3.40
C TRP A 33 -15.07 5.21 -2.29
N TYR A 34 -16.23 4.56 -2.25
CA TYR A 34 -17.21 4.73 -1.19
C TYR A 34 -16.61 4.39 0.19
N PHE A 35 -15.92 3.28 0.31
CA PHE A 35 -15.26 2.88 1.54
C PHE A 35 -14.00 3.70 1.83
N ALA A 36 -13.19 4.01 0.83
CA ALA A 36 -11.99 4.81 0.99
C ALA A 36 -12.28 6.21 1.57
N LYS A 37 -13.37 6.83 1.16
CA LYS A 37 -13.80 8.14 1.70
C LYS A 37 -14.10 8.09 3.20
N GLN A 38 -14.65 6.99 3.70
CA GLN A 38 -14.98 6.83 5.11
C GLN A 38 -13.72 6.69 5.99
N ALA A 39 -12.63 6.14 5.44
CA ALA A 39 -11.36 5.95 6.11
C ALA A 39 -10.25 6.88 5.58
N LYS A 40 -10.59 8.11 5.17
CA LYS A 40 -9.65 9.05 4.54
C LYS A 40 -8.41 9.36 5.37
N TRP A 41 -8.54 9.51 6.68
CA TRP A 41 -7.42 9.87 7.55
C TRP A 41 -6.34 8.78 7.66
N PRO A 42 -6.67 7.51 7.90
CA PRO A 42 -5.70 6.42 7.82
C PRO A 42 -5.00 6.32 6.46
N PHE A 43 -5.73 6.51 5.36
CA PHE A 43 -5.13 6.46 4.04
C PHE A 43 -4.23 7.66 3.74
N ILE A 44 -4.58 8.87 4.23
CA ILE A 44 -3.68 10.03 4.18
C ILE A 44 -2.41 9.76 5.00
N ALA A 45 -2.54 9.20 6.21
CA ALA A 45 -1.38 8.80 7.01
C ALA A 45 -0.51 7.79 6.27
N LEU A 46 -1.11 6.80 5.61
CA LEU A 46 -0.39 5.81 4.80
C LEU A 46 0.36 6.45 3.62
N LEU A 47 -0.25 7.44 2.95
CA LEU A 47 0.41 8.21 1.88
C LEU A 47 1.60 9.01 2.41
N ILE A 48 1.46 9.69 3.55
CA ILE A 48 2.56 10.45 4.17
C ILE A 48 3.71 9.50 4.51
N VAL A 49 3.43 8.41 5.19
CA VAL A 49 4.47 7.46 5.60
C VAL A 49 5.09 6.75 4.40
N GLY A 50 4.28 6.37 3.40
CA GLY A 50 4.79 5.80 2.14
C GLY A 50 5.70 6.77 1.39
N GLY A 51 5.36 8.08 1.37
CA GLY A 51 6.22 9.12 0.83
C GLY A 51 7.54 9.26 1.61
N LEU A 52 7.48 9.17 2.95
CA LEU A 52 8.68 9.19 3.79
C LEU A 52 9.59 7.97 3.53
N VAL A 53 9.02 6.78 3.31
CA VAL A 53 9.80 5.59 2.91
C VAL A 53 10.56 5.87 1.62
N GLY A 54 9.87 6.37 0.58
CA GLY A 54 10.51 6.72 -0.69
C GLY A 54 11.58 7.80 -0.55
N ALA A 55 11.35 8.80 0.31
CA ALA A 55 12.31 9.87 0.57
C ALA A 55 13.57 9.35 1.30
N VAL A 56 13.40 8.47 2.29
CA VAL A 56 14.53 7.84 2.99
C VAL A 56 15.35 6.97 2.03
N ASP A 57 14.69 6.16 1.20
CA ASP A 57 15.39 5.35 0.22
C ASP A 57 16.17 6.21 -0.79
N ALA A 58 15.61 7.32 -1.30
CA ALA A 58 16.32 8.25 -2.16
C ALA A 58 17.52 8.92 -1.45
N ALA A 59 17.35 9.33 -0.17
CA ALA A 59 18.40 9.91 0.64
C ALA A 59 19.55 8.92 0.90
N LEU A 60 19.26 7.63 1.03
CA LEU A 60 20.28 6.60 1.18
C LEU A 60 21.16 6.47 -0.07
N TYR A 61 20.55 6.46 -1.25
CA TYR A 61 21.32 6.39 -2.51
C TYR A 61 22.16 7.65 -2.73
N TRP A 62 21.62 8.82 -2.42
CA TRP A 62 22.39 10.07 -2.44
C TRP A 62 23.57 10.02 -1.44
N GLY A 63 23.33 9.54 -0.21
CA GLY A 63 24.35 9.43 0.82
C GLY A 63 25.45 8.42 0.49
N VAL A 64 25.13 7.32 -0.23
CA VAL A 64 26.14 6.38 -0.74
C VAL A 64 27.04 7.07 -1.78
N GLY A 65 26.48 7.87 -2.70
CA GLY A 65 27.26 8.66 -3.64
C GLY A 65 28.20 9.64 -2.93
N TRP A 66 27.66 10.40 -1.99
CA TRP A 66 28.45 11.32 -1.15
C TRP A 66 29.57 10.61 -0.35
N LEU A 67 29.29 9.41 0.17
CA LEU A 67 30.30 8.61 0.88
C LEU A 67 31.45 8.19 -0.06
N ILE A 68 31.13 7.80 -1.30
CA ILE A 68 32.15 7.46 -2.30
C ILE A 68 33.01 8.66 -2.63
N ASP A 69 32.43 9.86 -2.79
CA ASP A 69 33.15 11.08 -3.07
C ASP A 69 34.16 11.44 -1.93
N ILE A 70 33.76 11.26 -0.67
CA ILE A 70 34.62 11.46 0.48
C ILE A 70 35.78 10.44 0.51
N LEU A 71 35.44 9.16 0.24
CA LEU A 71 36.45 8.09 0.22
C LEU A 71 37.52 8.32 -0.84
N ASP A 72 37.14 8.87 -1.98
CA ASP A 72 38.04 9.14 -3.08
C ASP A 72 38.92 10.39 -2.82
N ALA A 73 38.38 11.37 -2.08
CA ALA A 73 39.05 12.64 -1.79
C ALA A 73 39.93 12.61 -0.54
N SER A 74 39.75 11.64 0.37
CA SER A 74 40.34 11.67 1.71
C SER A 74 41.24 10.48 2.01
N SER A 75 42.29 10.69 2.84
CA SER A 75 43.06 9.56 3.38
C SER A 75 42.26 8.79 4.42
N PRO A 76 42.53 7.49 4.63
CA PRO A 76 41.79 6.67 5.60
C PRO A 76 41.76 7.24 7.03
N THR A 77 42.80 7.96 7.44
CA THR A 77 42.89 8.62 8.75
C THR A 77 42.00 9.88 8.81
N ALA A 78 41.99 10.69 7.76
CA ALA A 78 41.14 11.90 7.68
C ALA A 78 39.65 11.58 7.70
N LEU A 79 39.23 10.43 7.16
CA LEU A 79 37.83 9.98 7.21
C LEU A 79 37.29 9.89 8.64
N PHE A 80 38.06 9.32 9.55
CA PHE A 80 37.63 9.10 10.93
C PHE A 80 37.87 10.29 11.85
N THR A 81 38.65 11.28 11.43
CA THR A 81 38.91 12.51 12.22
C THR A 81 38.02 13.67 11.79
N ASP A 82 37.88 13.89 10.49
CA ASP A 82 37.25 15.09 9.94
C ASP A 82 35.75 14.86 9.58
N TYR A 83 35.40 13.65 9.17
CA TYR A 83 34.05 13.30 8.68
C TYR A 83 33.26 12.35 9.60
N TRP A 84 33.72 12.11 10.84
CA TRP A 84 33.04 11.20 11.74
C TRP A 84 31.59 11.62 12.08
N PRO A 85 31.25 12.94 12.23
CA PRO A 85 29.85 13.31 12.54
C PRO A 85 28.93 13.00 11.38
N GLU A 86 29.39 13.21 10.15
CA GLU A 86 28.59 12.91 8.93
C GLU A 86 28.44 11.41 8.73
N LEU A 87 29.46 10.61 9.00
CA LEU A 87 29.38 9.16 8.95
C LEU A 87 28.40 8.61 9.99
N VAL A 88 28.42 9.17 11.21
CA VAL A 88 27.46 8.82 12.25
C VAL A 88 26.04 9.25 11.87
N ALA A 89 25.87 10.45 11.30
CA ALA A 89 24.58 10.93 10.83
C ALA A 89 24.01 10.04 9.73
N PHE A 90 24.84 9.62 8.78
CA PHE A 90 24.44 8.69 7.72
C PHE A 90 24.10 7.31 8.27
N GLY A 91 24.90 6.79 9.21
CA GLY A 91 24.60 5.55 9.92
C GLY A 91 23.30 5.63 10.73
N ALA A 92 23.04 6.76 11.38
CA ALA A 92 21.78 7.01 12.08
C ALA A 92 20.58 7.09 11.13
N LEU A 93 20.72 7.71 9.96
CA LEU A 93 19.70 7.72 8.92
C LEU A 93 19.37 6.30 8.47
N LEU A 94 20.40 5.48 8.20
CA LEU A 94 20.27 4.09 7.77
C LEU A 94 19.55 3.21 8.81
N LEU A 95 20.02 3.25 10.06
CA LEU A 95 19.61 2.29 11.09
C LEU A 95 18.40 2.78 11.87
N VAL A 96 18.32 4.07 12.19
CA VAL A 96 17.30 4.61 13.08
C VAL A 96 16.13 5.20 12.31
N VAL A 97 16.38 6.15 11.42
CA VAL A 97 15.28 6.86 10.73
C VAL A 97 14.53 5.91 9.82
N ARG A 98 15.22 5.08 9.05
CA ARG A 98 14.59 4.09 8.18
C ARG A 98 13.75 3.09 9.00
N ALA A 99 14.30 2.57 10.09
CA ALA A 99 13.57 1.64 10.96
C ALA A 99 12.32 2.29 11.57
N LEU A 100 12.40 3.54 12.06
CA LEU A 100 11.27 4.26 12.62
C LEU A 100 10.17 4.52 11.58
N VAL A 101 10.55 4.90 10.36
CA VAL A 101 9.59 5.11 9.26
C VAL A 101 8.91 3.80 8.88
N MET A 102 9.64 2.70 8.77
CA MET A 102 9.06 1.38 8.49
C MET A 102 8.14 0.88 9.62
N ILE A 103 8.54 1.07 10.87
CA ILE A 103 7.69 0.75 12.02
C ILE A 103 6.42 1.60 11.99
N GLY A 104 6.54 2.90 11.70
CA GLY A 104 5.39 3.80 11.54
C GLY A 104 4.43 3.34 10.45
N ALA A 105 4.95 2.92 9.30
CA ALA A 105 4.15 2.35 8.21
C ALA A 105 3.41 1.08 8.66
N ALA A 106 4.12 0.16 9.29
CA ALA A 106 3.56 -1.09 9.78
C ALA A 106 2.47 -0.85 10.85
N ILE A 107 2.65 0.13 11.74
CA ILE A 107 1.63 0.48 12.74
C ILE A 107 0.36 1.02 12.06
N VAL A 108 0.49 1.94 11.10
CA VAL A 108 -0.69 2.48 10.39
C VAL A 108 -1.42 1.38 9.65
N GLU A 109 -0.70 0.53 8.95
CA GLU A 109 -1.29 -0.59 8.19
C GLU A 109 -1.90 -1.64 9.10
N GLN A 110 -1.11 -2.25 9.98
CA GLN A 110 -1.49 -3.44 10.73
C GLN A 110 -2.38 -3.16 11.95
N GLN A 111 -2.31 -1.96 12.54
CA GLN A 111 -3.10 -1.62 13.72
C GLN A 111 -4.34 -0.79 13.42
N VAL A 112 -4.31 0.03 12.35
CA VAL A 112 -5.42 0.93 12.03
C VAL A 112 -6.23 0.40 10.85
N ILE A 113 -5.58 0.13 9.72
CA ILE A 113 -6.28 -0.19 8.48
C ILE A 113 -6.79 -1.63 8.48
N VAL A 114 -5.89 -2.61 8.67
CA VAL A 114 -6.25 -4.03 8.57
C VAL A 114 -7.41 -4.40 9.53
N PRO A 115 -7.36 -4.14 10.84
CA PRO A 115 -8.43 -4.62 11.73
C PRO A 115 -9.73 -3.83 11.58
N ARG A 116 -9.68 -2.56 11.27
CA ARG A 116 -10.86 -1.69 11.32
C ARG A 116 -11.49 -1.43 9.97
N PHE A 117 -10.69 -1.11 8.97
CA PHE A 117 -11.23 -0.87 7.63
C PHE A 117 -11.79 -2.15 7.02
N TYR A 118 -11.10 -3.29 7.15
CA TYR A 118 -11.61 -4.58 6.65
C TYR A 118 -12.90 -4.98 7.36
N THR A 119 -12.95 -4.76 8.67
CA THR A 119 -14.18 -5.01 9.46
C THR A 119 -15.31 -4.07 9.04
N MET A 120 -15.03 -2.80 8.75
CA MET A 120 -16.02 -1.84 8.27
C MET A 120 -16.64 -2.29 6.94
N VAL A 121 -15.81 -2.70 5.98
CA VAL A 121 -16.28 -3.21 4.67
C VAL A 121 -17.15 -4.46 4.87
N ARG A 122 -16.68 -5.41 5.70
CA ARG A 122 -17.44 -6.63 6.01
C ARG A 122 -18.76 -6.33 6.68
N TRP A 123 -18.78 -5.47 7.69
CA TRP A 123 -19.98 -5.10 8.44
C TRP A 123 -21.02 -4.43 7.56
N GLN A 124 -20.63 -3.40 6.81
CA GLN A 124 -21.58 -2.70 5.93
C GLN A 124 -22.10 -3.61 4.80
N SER A 125 -21.23 -4.47 4.24
CA SER A 125 -21.65 -5.47 3.25
C SER A 125 -22.61 -6.51 3.85
N PHE A 126 -22.31 -7.02 5.04
CA PHE A 126 -23.18 -7.96 5.76
C PHE A 126 -24.55 -7.36 6.06
N ARG A 127 -24.58 -6.12 6.58
CA ARG A 127 -25.83 -5.43 6.87
C ARG A 127 -26.70 -5.28 5.63
N ARG A 128 -26.12 -4.98 4.49
CA ARG A 128 -26.86 -4.87 3.23
C ARG A 128 -27.43 -6.20 2.75
N VAL A 129 -26.68 -7.26 2.97
CA VAL A 129 -27.16 -8.60 2.63
C VAL A 129 -28.34 -8.99 3.49
N ILE A 130 -28.33 -8.72 4.79
CA ILE A 130 -29.46 -9.04 5.69
C ILE A 130 -30.75 -8.32 5.28
N GLU A 131 -30.67 -7.14 4.70
CA GLU A 131 -31.81 -6.35 4.24
C GLU A 131 -32.40 -6.87 2.91
N GLN A 132 -31.79 -7.89 2.27
CA GLN A 132 -32.30 -8.44 1.01
C GLN A 132 -33.56 -9.27 1.25
N PRO A 133 -34.49 -9.31 0.28
CA PRO A 133 -35.69 -10.13 0.36
C PRO A 133 -35.36 -11.63 0.35
N TYR A 134 -36.31 -12.45 0.79
CA TYR A 134 -36.10 -13.90 0.95
C TYR A 134 -35.73 -14.61 -0.36
N GLU A 135 -36.22 -14.12 -1.49
CA GLU A 135 -35.92 -14.64 -2.83
C GLU A 135 -34.40 -14.60 -3.14
N PHE A 136 -33.71 -13.60 -2.66
CA PHE A 136 -32.24 -13.47 -2.82
C PHE A 136 -31.48 -14.67 -2.21
N TYR A 137 -32.01 -15.22 -1.12
CA TYR A 137 -31.38 -16.35 -0.43
C TYR A 137 -31.73 -17.71 -1.01
N GLN A 138 -32.76 -17.79 -1.85
CA GLN A 138 -33.13 -19.03 -2.54
C GLN A 138 -32.18 -19.35 -3.69
N ASP A 139 -31.59 -18.32 -4.31
CA ASP A 139 -30.71 -18.44 -5.49
C ASP A 139 -29.24 -18.66 -5.14
N ASP A 140 -28.83 -18.53 -3.86
CA ASP A 140 -27.43 -18.66 -3.46
C ASP A 140 -27.29 -19.35 -2.08
N PHE A 141 -26.27 -20.20 -1.94
CA PHE A 141 -25.98 -20.84 -0.66
C PHE A 141 -25.49 -19.82 0.39
N ALA A 142 -26.03 -19.89 1.61
CA ALA A 142 -25.66 -19.00 2.72
C ALA A 142 -24.15 -18.96 2.97
N GLY A 143 -23.45 -20.11 2.88
CA GLY A 143 -22.00 -20.21 2.99
C GLY A 143 -21.26 -19.44 1.89
N ARG A 144 -21.77 -19.43 0.65
CA ARG A 144 -21.17 -18.69 -0.46
C ARG A 144 -21.32 -17.18 -0.26
N ILE A 145 -22.47 -16.72 0.22
CA ILE A 145 -22.73 -15.32 0.56
C ILE A 145 -21.77 -14.87 1.67
N ALA A 146 -21.68 -15.64 2.76
CA ALA A 146 -20.76 -15.35 3.87
C ALA A 146 -19.30 -15.26 3.41
N THR A 147 -18.85 -16.19 2.57
CA THR A 147 -17.50 -16.18 2.00
C THR A 147 -17.25 -14.93 1.16
N LYS A 148 -18.19 -14.51 0.32
CA LYS A 148 -18.08 -13.28 -0.49
C LYS A 148 -17.95 -12.03 0.38
N ILE A 149 -18.71 -11.94 1.48
CA ILE A 149 -18.64 -10.82 2.43
C ILE A 149 -17.26 -10.77 3.10
N MET A 150 -16.76 -11.92 3.56
CA MET A 150 -15.43 -11.99 4.20
C MET A 150 -14.32 -11.59 3.22
N GLN A 151 -14.36 -12.11 2.00
CA GLN A 151 -13.38 -11.80 0.95
C GLN A 151 -13.49 -10.35 0.47
N ALA A 152 -14.67 -9.74 0.44
CA ALA A 152 -14.83 -8.34 0.05
C ALA A 152 -14.02 -7.40 0.94
N GLY A 153 -14.04 -7.62 2.28
CA GLY A 153 -13.26 -6.83 3.23
C GLY A 153 -11.76 -6.91 2.95
N GLU A 154 -11.24 -8.12 2.75
CA GLU A 154 -9.83 -8.35 2.44
C GLU A 154 -9.46 -7.77 1.07
N SER A 155 -10.18 -8.13 0.02
CA SER A 155 -9.85 -7.70 -1.35
C SER A 155 -9.87 -6.19 -1.53
N VAL A 156 -10.83 -5.47 -0.93
CA VAL A 156 -10.89 -4.01 -0.98
C VAL A 156 -9.76 -3.39 -0.16
N GLY A 157 -9.53 -3.89 1.04
CA GLY A 157 -8.46 -3.42 1.90
C GLY A 157 -7.09 -3.61 1.29
N ASP A 158 -6.77 -4.83 0.88
CA ASP A 158 -5.49 -5.17 0.24
C ASP A 158 -5.26 -4.37 -1.03
N PHE A 159 -6.29 -4.20 -1.87
CA PHE A 159 -6.18 -3.40 -3.08
C PHE A 159 -5.79 -1.95 -2.77
N ILE A 160 -6.46 -1.31 -1.81
CA ILE A 160 -6.19 0.09 -1.47
C ILE A 160 -4.81 0.22 -0.81
N VAL A 161 -4.51 -0.62 0.19
CA VAL A 161 -3.23 -0.58 0.92
C VAL A 161 -2.06 -0.82 -0.04
N THR A 162 -2.11 -1.90 -0.83
CA THR A 162 -1.05 -2.22 -1.77
C THR A 162 -0.88 -1.13 -2.83
N SER A 163 -1.99 -0.57 -3.36
CA SER A 163 -1.91 0.50 -4.35
C SER A 163 -1.31 1.77 -3.78
N LEU A 164 -1.73 2.18 -2.57
CA LEU A 164 -1.23 3.41 -1.95
C LEU A 164 0.21 3.24 -1.46
N GLN A 165 0.55 2.12 -0.85
CA GLN A 165 1.88 1.92 -0.29
C GLN A 165 2.92 1.66 -1.39
N SER A 166 2.70 0.67 -2.23
CA SER A 166 3.69 0.27 -3.24
C SER A 166 3.80 1.27 -4.39
N LEU A 167 2.66 1.69 -4.95
CA LEU A 167 2.67 2.60 -6.09
C LEU A 167 3.14 4.00 -5.69
N TRP A 168 2.66 4.51 -4.55
CA TRP A 168 3.04 5.84 -4.06
C TRP A 168 4.51 5.90 -3.65
N SER A 169 5.02 4.91 -2.90
CA SER A 169 6.43 4.85 -2.54
C SER A 169 7.32 4.77 -3.77
N PHE A 170 6.93 3.97 -4.76
CA PHE A 170 7.64 3.88 -6.03
C PHE A 170 7.66 5.23 -6.79
N VAL A 171 6.52 5.90 -6.91
CA VAL A 171 6.43 7.22 -7.57
C VAL A 171 7.29 8.25 -6.84
N THR A 172 7.20 8.31 -5.52
CA THR A 172 8.00 9.23 -4.70
C THR A 172 9.49 8.95 -4.86
N PHE A 173 9.90 7.69 -4.79
CA PHE A 173 11.29 7.27 -5.01
C PHE A 173 11.81 7.69 -6.38
N VAL A 174 11.07 7.40 -7.46
CA VAL A 174 11.47 7.76 -8.83
C VAL A 174 11.59 9.27 -9.01
N LEU A 175 10.63 10.04 -8.50
CA LEU A 175 10.65 11.50 -8.62
C LEU A 175 11.83 12.12 -7.84
N LEU A 176 12.09 11.66 -6.63
CA LEU A 176 13.21 12.16 -5.82
C LEU A 176 14.56 11.75 -6.42
N THR A 177 14.68 10.50 -6.89
CA THR A 177 15.90 10.04 -7.57
C THR A 177 16.14 10.84 -8.85
N LEU A 178 15.10 11.09 -9.64
CA LEU A 178 15.18 11.92 -10.84
C LEU A 178 15.64 13.35 -10.48
N ALA A 179 15.06 13.94 -9.44
CA ALA A 179 15.44 15.28 -8.99
C ALA A 179 16.92 15.32 -8.56
N VAL A 180 17.38 14.37 -7.75
CA VAL A 180 18.79 14.30 -7.31
C VAL A 180 19.73 14.09 -8.49
N LEU A 181 19.48 13.15 -9.38
CA LEU A 181 20.36 12.87 -10.50
C LEU A 181 20.45 14.02 -11.51
N THR A 182 19.34 14.75 -11.72
CA THR A 182 19.36 15.92 -12.60
C THR A 182 20.18 17.09 -12.05
N THR A 183 20.35 17.19 -10.73
CA THR A 183 21.26 18.20 -10.12
C THR A 183 22.73 17.88 -10.35
N LEU A 184 23.09 16.60 -10.49
CA LEU A 184 24.45 16.15 -10.77
C LEU A 184 24.80 16.28 -12.25
N ASP A 185 23.99 15.68 -13.12
CA ASP A 185 24.07 15.78 -14.58
C ASP A 185 22.69 15.57 -15.19
N TRP A 186 22.19 16.52 -15.97
CA TRP A 186 20.92 16.42 -16.67
C TRP A 186 20.79 15.18 -17.56
N ARG A 187 21.92 14.65 -18.06
CA ARG A 187 21.97 13.42 -18.87
C ARG A 187 21.54 12.19 -18.07
N MET A 188 21.91 12.12 -16.76
CA MET A 188 21.46 11.05 -15.88
C MET A 188 19.95 11.08 -15.66
N GLY A 189 19.37 12.29 -15.58
CA GLY A 189 17.93 12.46 -15.56
C GLY A 189 17.21 11.90 -16.78
N ILE A 190 17.79 12.08 -17.98
CA ILE A 190 17.24 11.47 -19.22
C ILE A 190 17.27 9.95 -19.13
N VAL A 191 18.36 9.34 -18.67
CA VAL A 191 18.45 7.87 -18.54
C VAL A 191 17.36 7.32 -17.65
N VAL A 192 17.17 7.93 -16.47
CA VAL A 192 16.09 7.54 -15.53
C VAL A 192 14.71 7.80 -16.12
N GLY A 193 14.53 8.91 -16.83
CA GLY A 193 13.27 9.22 -17.51
C GLY A 193 12.92 8.20 -18.59
N VAL A 194 13.90 7.81 -19.42
CA VAL A 194 13.73 6.76 -20.44
C VAL A 194 13.42 5.40 -19.78
N TRP A 195 14.10 5.06 -18.70
CA TRP A 195 13.83 3.85 -17.95
C TRP A 195 12.40 3.85 -17.37
N ALA A 196 11.98 4.94 -16.73
CA ALA A 196 10.64 5.07 -16.17
C ALA A 196 9.56 5.01 -17.26
N ALA A 197 9.79 5.65 -18.40
CA ALA A 197 8.90 5.58 -19.56
C ALA A 197 8.82 4.14 -20.11
N GLY A 198 9.94 3.44 -20.25
CA GLY A 198 10.00 2.04 -20.65
C GLY A 198 9.23 1.14 -19.70
N TYR A 199 9.38 1.34 -18.40
CA TYR A 199 8.62 0.64 -17.36
C TYR A 199 7.11 0.88 -17.52
N ALA A 200 6.69 2.14 -17.68
CA ALA A 200 5.28 2.49 -17.90
C ALA A 200 4.70 1.82 -19.16
N VAL A 201 5.47 1.76 -20.23
CA VAL A 201 5.10 1.06 -21.47
C VAL A 201 4.91 -0.43 -21.21
N ILE A 202 5.87 -1.09 -20.54
CA ILE A 202 5.79 -2.52 -20.21
C ILE A 202 4.53 -2.80 -19.37
N VAL A 203 4.29 -2.01 -18.33
CA VAL A 203 3.10 -2.14 -17.47
C VAL A 203 1.82 -1.99 -18.30
N ARG A 204 1.76 -0.99 -19.19
CA ARG A 204 0.59 -0.76 -20.04
C ARG A 204 0.26 -1.93 -20.96
N PHE A 205 1.27 -2.60 -21.50
CA PHE A 205 1.07 -3.74 -22.39
C PHE A 205 0.87 -5.07 -21.64
N LEU A 206 1.56 -5.24 -20.51
CA LEU A 206 1.54 -6.51 -19.78
C LEU A 206 0.32 -6.62 -18.85
N LEU A 207 -0.10 -5.50 -18.24
CA LEU A 207 -1.20 -5.48 -17.28
C LEU A 207 -2.53 -6.05 -17.82
N PRO A 208 -2.99 -5.70 -19.05
CA PRO A 208 -4.22 -6.30 -19.59
C PRO A 208 -4.09 -7.81 -19.83
N ARG A 209 -2.90 -8.28 -20.22
CA ARG A 209 -2.63 -9.73 -20.40
C ARG A 209 -2.65 -10.47 -19.06
N LEU A 210 -2.03 -9.91 -18.04
CA LEU A 210 -2.05 -10.45 -16.68
C LEU A 210 -3.46 -10.50 -16.09
N ARG A 211 -4.27 -9.46 -16.34
CA ARG A 211 -5.69 -9.44 -15.92
C ARG A 211 -6.50 -10.55 -16.61
N ALA A 212 -6.30 -10.75 -17.91
CA ALA A 212 -6.96 -11.82 -18.63
C ALA A 212 -6.55 -13.21 -18.12
N ALA A 213 -5.25 -13.44 -17.93
CA ALA A 213 -4.74 -14.69 -17.36
C ALA A 213 -5.24 -14.92 -15.93
N GLY A 214 -5.27 -13.89 -15.09
CA GLY A 214 -5.81 -13.95 -13.73
C GLY A 214 -7.30 -14.32 -13.69
N LYS A 215 -8.11 -13.75 -14.60
CA LYS A 215 -9.52 -14.09 -14.75
C LYS A 215 -9.71 -15.57 -15.16
N ASN A 216 -8.93 -16.04 -16.12
CA ASN A 216 -8.98 -17.45 -16.54
C ASN A 216 -8.59 -18.39 -15.40
N ASN A 217 -7.53 -18.09 -14.66
CA ASN A 217 -7.11 -18.87 -13.50
C ASN A 217 -8.19 -18.91 -12.40
N ALA A 218 -8.87 -17.79 -12.14
CA ALA A 218 -9.98 -17.74 -11.19
C ALA A 218 -11.15 -18.61 -11.62
N ASN A 219 -11.48 -18.63 -12.92
CA ASN A 219 -12.54 -19.47 -13.49
C ASN A 219 -12.18 -20.97 -13.37
N GLU A 220 -10.94 -21.35 -13.72
CA GLU A 220 -10.46 -22.74 -13.60
C GLU A 220 -10.48 -23.22 -12.14
N ARG A 221 -10.06 -22.39 -11.21
CA ARG A 221 -10.18 -22.68 -9.76
C ARG A 221 -11.61 -22.89 -9.32
N SER A 222 -12.56 -22.10 -9.83
CA SER A 222 -13.98 -22.25 -9.51
C SER A 222 -14.53 -23.57 -10.04
N VAL A 223 -14.15 -23.97 -11.26
CA VAL A 223 -14.53 -25.27 -11.86
C VAL A 223 -13.94 -26.43 -11.06
N LEU A 224 -12.66 -26.35 -10.66
CA LEU A 224 -12.03 -27.37 -9.84
C LEU A 224 -12.70 -27.52 -8.47
N ASN A 225 -12.99 -26.40 -7.81
CA ASN A 225 -13.70 -26.43 -6.53
C ASN A 225 -15.13 -27.01 -6.67
N GLY A 226 -15.85 -26.69 -7.76
CA GLY A 226 -17.14 -27.29 -8.06
C GLY A 226 -17.06 -28.82 -8.18
N ARG A 227 -16.09 -29.33 -8.94
CA ARG A 227 -15.88 -30.78 -9.11
C ARG A 227 -15.47 -31.50 -7.83
N MET A 228 -14.77 -30.83 -6.88
CA MET A 228 -14.42 -31.41 -5.58
C MET A 228 -15.62 -31.52 -4.62
N VAL A 229 -16.65 -30.70 -4.82
CA VAL A 229 -17.87 -30.72 -3.99
C VAL A 229 -18.89 -31.75 -4.52
N ASP A 230 -18.81 -32.11 -5.79
CA ASP A 230 -19.71 -33.07 -6.45
C ASP A 230 -19.26 -34.53 -6.27
N ILE A 231 -18.17 -34.78 -5.53
CA ILE A 231 -17.68 -36.10 -5.10
C ILE A 231 -18.10 -36.36 -3.66
#